data_dc20bd4c36ed9aa294aa53e072906716
#
_entry.id   dc20bd4c36ed9aa294aa53e072906716
#
_cell.length_a   1.000
_cell.length_b   1.000
_cell.length_c   1.000
_cell.angle_alpha   90.00
_cell.angle_beta   90.00
_cell.angle_gamma   90.00
#
_symmetry.space_group_name_H-M   'P 1'
#
loop_
_entity.id
_entity.type
_entity.pdbx_description
1 polymer ?
#
loop_
_entity_poly.entity_id
_entity_poly.type
_entity_poly.pdbx_seq_one_letter_code
_entity_poly.pdbx_strand_id
1 'polypeptide(L)'
;MDAAANQSYLNGYLDSLAGQRQLSAHTISNYARDLRELRAFTQALGEQWEFAAVSHFHIRKFAAQLHARGLSPSSIARKLSAWRGFFEWLAQQTALASNPVEGVKAPKRVKPLPKAMAADDAIHLVASGNPLADAGSSMALCNQAMFELLYSSGLRVSELAGLDLRYTRQDGYESAGWIDLDGAEVTVTGKGSKKRSVPVGGPAIRAIAAWLPQRETLLKADQGEHAAALFLTERGSRMSARVIQLRLKHHAQALGIGSNVHPHMLRHSFASHMLQGSGDLRAVQELLGHASIAATQVYTSLDFQRLAQVYDAAHPRAKKISDK
;
A
#
# COMPACT_ATOMS: atom_id res chain seq x y z
N MET A 1 -13.12 -26.09 30.18
CA MET A 1 -11.77 -25.56 29.88
C MET A 1 -11.88 -24.12 29.35
N ASP A 2 -10.96 -23.28 29.71
CA ASP A 2 -11.15 -21.85 29.93
C ASP A 2 -11.07 -20.92 28.69
N ALA A 3 -11.74 -19.78 28.81
CA ALA A 3 -11.49 -18.59 27.96
C ALA A 3 -9.99 -18.23 27.85
N ALA A 4 -9.19 -18.62 28.87
CA ALA A 4 -7.74 -18.51 28.90
C ALA A 4 -7.04 -19.42 27.88
N ALA A 5 -7.50 -20.68 27.70
CA ALA A 5 -6.93 -21.60 26.71
C ALA A 5 -7.13 -21.10 25.28
N ASN A 6 -8.32 -20.59 24.95
CA ASN A 6 -8.61 -19.98 23.65
C ASN A 6 -7.74 -18.76 23.38
N GLN A 7 -7.45 -17.93 24.38
CA GLN A 7 -6.56 -16.78 24.23
C GLN A 7 -5.11 -17.21 24.02
N SER A 8 -4.67 -18.26 24.72
CA SER A 8 -3.32 -18.83 24.56
C SER A 8 -3.10 -19.34 23.13
N TYR A 9 -4.07 -20.04 22.53
CA TYR A 9 -3.99 -20.49 21.14
C TYR A 9 -3.90 -19.33 20.15
N LEU A 10 -4.67 -18.25 20.35
CA LEU A 10 -4.59 -17.07 19.48
C LEU A 10 -3.20 -16.42 19.54
N ASN A 11 -2.66 -16.25 20.75
CA ASN A 11 -1.33 -15.65 20.92
C ASN A 11 -0.25 -16.56 20.31
N GLY A 12 -0.26 -17.87 20.61
CA GLY A 12 0.70 -18.82 20.05
C GLY A 12 0.70 -18.85 18.51
N TYR A 13 -0.48 -18.76 17.89
CA TYR A 13 -0.54 -18.64 16.43
C TYR A 13 0.05 -17.33 15.92
N LEU A 14 -0.26 -16.20 16.53
CA LEU A 14 0.28 -14.90 16.12
C LEU A 14 1.80 -14.85 16.28
N ASP A 15 2.34 -15.44 17.35
CA ASP A 15 3.77 -15.58 17.59
C ASP A 15 4.43 -16.48 16.53
N SER A 16 3.77 -17.58 16.13
CA SER A 16 4.26 -18.43 15.04
C SER A 16 4.31 -17.71 13.69
N LEU A 17 3.36 -16.81 13.42
CA LEU A 17 3.38 -15.99 12.21
C LEU A 17 4.54 -15.00 12.19
N ALA A 18 4.86 -14.42 13.36
CA ALA A 18 5.97 -13.49 13.49
C ALA A 18 7.33 -14.20 13.37
N GLY A 19 7.51 -15.31 14.07
CA GLY A 19 8.79 -16.03 14.12
C GLY A 19 9.05 -16.91 12.90
N GLN A 20 8.15 -17.83 12.58
CA GLN A 20 8.40 -18.86 11.56
C GLN A 20 8.10 -18.41 10.13
N ARG A 21 7.05 -17.60 9.92
CA ARG A 21 6.62 -17.15 8.58
C ARG A 21 7.12 -15.77 8.21
N GLN A 22 7.79 -15.07 9.12
CA GLN A 22 8.35 -13.72 8.91
C GLN A 22 7.38 -12.76 8.19
N LEU A 23 6.10 -12.81 8.57
CA LEU A 23 5.08 -11.97 7.98
C LEU A 23 5.26 -10.52 8.45
N SER A 24 4.89 -9.57 7.60
CA SER A 24 4.96 -8.16 7.97
C SER A 24 4.07 -7.84 9.18
N ALA A 25 4.51 -6.90 10.02
CA ALA A 25 3.75 -6.43 11.19
C ALA A 25 2.30 -6.02 10.83
N HIS A 26 2.10 -5.43 9.64
CA HIS A 26 0.77 -5.09 9.13
C HIS A 26 -0.11 -6.32 8.85
N THR A 27 0.46 -7.39 8.31
CA THR A 27 -0.26 -8.65 8.07
C THR A 27 -0.65 -9.29 9.40
N ILE A 28 0.26 -9.34 10.38
CA ILE A 28 0.01 -9.87 11.71
C ILE A 28 -1.08 -9.07 12.41
N SER A 29 -1.04 -7.74 12.37
CA SER A 29 -2.08 -6.87 12.93
C SER A 29 -3.45 -7.11 12.31
N ASN A 30 -3.52 -7.32 10.99
CA ASN A 30 -4.78 -7.66 10.32
C ASN A 30 -5.30 -9.04 10.74
N TYR A 31 -4.42 -10.04 10.84
CA TYR A 31 -4.79 -11.38 11.30
C TYR A 31 -5.25 -11.36 12.75
N ALA A 32 -4.57 -10.62 13.62
CA ALA A 32 -5.00 -10.45 15.02
C ALA A 32 -6.41 -9.84 15.12
N ARG A 33 -6.76 -8.90 14.26
CA ARG A 33 -8.11 -8.33 14.19
C ARG A 33 -9.14 -9.35 13.72
N ASP A 34 -8.80 -10.12 12.68
CA ASP A 34 -9.70 -11.14 12.14
C ASP A 34 -9.93 -12.28 13.12
N LEU A 35 -8.91 -12.68 13.87
CA LEU A 35 -8.99 -13.71 14.91
C LEU A 35 -9.78 -13.25 16.15
N ARG A 36 -9.65 -11.95 16.52
CA ARG A 36 -10.51 -11.38 17.59
C ARG A 36 -11.99 -11.46 17.22
N GLU A 37 -12.33 -11.26 15.95
CA GLU A 37 -13.71 -11.39 15.48
C GLU A 37 -14.17 -12.87 15.48
N LEU A 38 -13.30 -13.81 15.08
CA LEU A 38 -13.57 -15.25 15.23
C LEU A 38 -13.87 -15.60 16.68
N ARG A 39 -13.05 -15.13 17.62
CA ARG A 39 -13.28 -15.32 19.05
C ARG A 39 -14.63 -14.76 19.49
N ALA A 40 -14.99 -13.56 19.06
CA ALA A 40 -16.29 -12.96 19.39
C ALA A 40 -17.46 -13.81 18.88
N PHE A 41 -17.35 -14.38 17.68
CA PHE A 41 -18.35 -15.31 17.15
C PHE A 41 -18.44 -16.60 17.95
N THR A 42 -17.33 -17.17 18.37
CA THR A 42 -17.32 -18.41 19.19
C THR A 42 -17.88 -18.15 20.57
N GLN A 43 -17.54 -17.04 21.21
CA GLN A 43 -18.11 -16.65 22.49
C GLN A 43 -19.63 -16.45 22.46
N ALA A 44 -20.17 -15.97 21.35
CA ALA A 44 -21.61 -15.82 21.14
C ALA A 44 -22.37 -17.17 21.02
N LEU A 45 -21.67 -18.29 20.89
CA LEU A 45 -22.27 -19.62 20.89
C LEU A 45 -22.47 -20.18 22.31
N GLY A 46 -21.80 -19.63 23.32
CA GLY A 46 -21.90 -20.00 24.73
C GLY A 46 -20.58 -19.73 25.48
N GLU A 47 -20.62 -19.61 26.82
CA GLU A 47 -19.45 -19.23 27.60
C GLU A 47 -18.32 -20.28 27.62
N GLN A 48 -18.65 -21.54 27.35
CA GLN A 48 -17.69 -22.66 27.39
C GLN A 48 -17.23 -23.15 26.02
N TRP A 49 -17.45 -22.36 24.95
CA TRP A 49 -17.05 -22.75 23.60
C TRP A 49 -15.53 -22.71 23.41
N GLU A 50 -15.02 -23.81 22.85
CA GLU A 50 -13.63 -23.97 22.45
C GLU A 50 -13.49 -23.89 20.92
N PHE A 51 -12.35 -23.41 20.44
CA PHE A 51 -12.08 -23.41 19.01
C PHE A 51 -12.12 -24.83 18.41
N ALA A 52 -11.72 -25.83 19.16
CA ALA A 52 -11.75 -27.23 18.72
C ALA A 52 -13.18 -27.76 18.46
N ALA A 53 -14.20 -27.15 19.09
CA ALA A 53 -15.62 -27.49 18.87
C ALA A 53 -16.27 -26.72 17.70
N VAL A 54 -15.54 -25.82 17.06
CA VAL A 54 -16.07 -25.07 15.91
C VAL A 54 -16.18 -25.98 14.70
N SER A 55 -17.39 -26.13 14.18
CA SER A 55 -17.67 -26.96 13.00
C SER A 55 -17.73 -26.12 11.72
N HIS A 56 -17.70 -26.79 10.57
CA HIS A 56 -17.91 -26.19 9.27
C HIS A 56 -19.23 -25.38 9.19
N PHE A 57 -20.31 -25.88 9.83
CA PHE A 57 -21.58 -25.17 9.91
C PHE A 57 -21.44 -23.81 10.61
N HIS A 58 -20.70 -23.75 11.72
CA HIS A 58 -20.45 -22.51 12.45
C HIS A 58 -19.69 -21.49 11.57
N ILE A 59 -18.65 -21.90 10.86
CA ILE A 59 -17.90 -21.00 9.96
C ILE A 59 -18.78 -20.47 8.83
N ARG A 60 -19.64 -21.30 8.24
CA ARG A 60 -20.61 -20.83 7.24
C ARG A 60 -21.58 -19.81 7.81
N LYS A 61 -22.10 -20.02 9.02
CA LYS A 61 -22.98 -19.09 9.74
C LYS A 61 -22.25 -17.77 10.00
N PHE A 62 -21.01 -17.80 10.45
CA PHE A 62 -20.19 -16.60 10.69
C PHE A 62 -19.96 -15.81 9.39
N ALA A 63 -19.60 -16.51 8.31
CA ALA A 63 -19.45 -15.88 6.98
C ALA A 63 -20.75 -15.23 6.50
N ALA A 64 -21.89 -15.88 6.70
CA ALA A 64 -23.21 -15.31 6.36
C ALA A 64 -23.55 -14.08 7.21
N GLN A 65 -23.24 -14.10 8.50
CA GLN A 65 -23.43 -12.95 9.41
C GLN A 65 -22.55 -11.76 9.00
N LEU A 66 -21.29 -12.02 8.61
CA LEU A 66 -20.39 -10.98 8.10
C LEU A 66 -20.96 -10.33 6.82
N HIS A 67 -21.52 -11.15 5.93
CA HIS A 67 -22.16 -10.67 4.71
C HIS A 67 -23.42 -9.84 5.02
N ALA A 68 -24.27 -10.30 5.93
CA ALA A 68 -25.46 -9.59 6.37
C ALA A 68 -25.14 -8.25 7.06
N ARG A 69 -23.97 -8.12 7.69
CA ARG A 69 -23.43 -6.87 8.24
C ARG A 69 -22.86 -5.92 7.17
N GLY A 70 -22.94 -6.27 5.88
CA GLY A 70 -22.47 -5.45 4.77
C GLY A 70 -20.96 -5.53 4.49
N LEU A 71 -20.26 -6.53 5.04
CA LEU A 71 -18.84 -6.69 4.71
C LEU A 71 -18.67 -7.10 3.23
N SER A 72 -17.67 -6.51 2.59
CA SER A 72 -17.35 -6.84 1.20
C SER A 72 -16.89 -8.30 1.06
N PRO A 73 -17.18 -8.97 -0.07
CA PRO A 73 -16.72 -10.33 -0.34
C PRO A 73 -15.20 -10.50 -0.18
N SER A 74 -14.41 -9.48 -0.54
CA SER A 74 -12.94 -9.50 -0.36
C SER A 74 -12.53 -9.48 1.11
N SER A 75 -13.25 -8.73 1.96
CA SER A 75 -13.01 -8.72 3.40
C SER A 75 -13.34 -10.05 4.04
N ILE A 76 -14.45 -10.68 3.64
CA ILE A 76 -14.84 -12.00 4.10
C ILE A 76 -13.83 -13.06 3.64
N ALA A 77 -13.37 -13.02 2.38
CA ALA A 77 -12.35 -13.94 1.88
C ALA A 77 -11.04 -13.84 2.66
N ARG A 78 -10.60 -12.62 3.00
CA ARG A 78 -9.40 -12.40 3.82
C ARG A 78 -9.57 -12.99 5.23
N LYS A 79 -10.71 -12.76 5.87
CA LYS A 79 -11.02 -13.34 7.20
C LYS A 79 -11.02 -14.86 7.17
N LEU A 80 -11.69 -15.46 6.18
CA LEU A 80 -11.68 -16.92 6.01
C LEU A 80 -10.26 -17.45 5.78
N SER A 81 -9.39 -16.71 5.08
CA SER A 81 -7.98 -17.09 4.91
C SER A 81 -7.22 -17.06 6.24
N ALA A 82 -7.40 -16.01 7.04
CA ALA A 82 -6.79 -15.92 8.37
C ALA A 82 -7.28 -17.04 9.30
N TRP A 83 -8.58 -17.31 9.33
CA TRP A 83 -9.19 -18.38 10.13
C TRP A 83 -8.72 -19.78 9.68
N ARG A 84 -8.60 -19.99 8.36
CA ARG A 84 -8.08 -21.27 7.83
C ARG A 84 -6.65 -21.53 8.33
N GLY A 85 -5.76 -20.53 8.21
CA GLY A 85 -4.40 -20.67 8.71
C GLY A 85 -4.33 -20.91 10.23
N PHE A 86 -5.23 -20.28 11.00
CA PHE A 86 -5.34 -20.52 12.43
C PHE A 86 -5.77 -21.95 12.74
N PHE A 87 -6.80 -22.48 12.10
CA PHE A 87 -7.26 -23.86 12.33
C PHE A 87 -6.27 -24.91 11.81
N GLU A 88 -5.50 -24.62 10.75
CA GLU A 88 -4.38 -25.46 10.31
C GLU A 88 -3.31 -25.57 11.40
N TRP A 89 -2.97 -24.46 12.03
CA TRP A 89 -2.02 -24.43 13.14
C TRP A 89 -2.60 -25.09 14.40
N LEU A 90 -3.86 -24.83 14.71
CA LEU A 90 -4.55 -25.41 15.86
C LEU A 90 -4.64 -26.95 15.78
N ALA A 91 -4.83 -27.50 14.59
CA ALA A 91 -4.83 -28.95 14.35
C ALA A 91 -3.51 -29.64 14.71
N GLN A 92 -2.41 -28.89 14.74
CA GLN A 92 -1.11 -29.39 15.18
C GLN A 92 -0.96 -29.37 16.71
N GLN A 93 -1.82 -28.62 17.41
CA GLN A 93 -1.79 -28.45 18.86
C GLN A 93 -2.90 -29.25 19.59
N THR A 94 -3.92 -29.67 18.86
CA THR A 94 -5.13 -30.31 19.41
C THR A 94 -5.58 -31.47 18.52
N ALA A 95 -6.45 -32.35 19.05
CA ALA A 95 -7.06 -33.42 18.28
C ALA A 95 -8.21 -32.93 17.38
N LEU A 96 -7.95 -31.90 16.53
CA LEU A 96 -8.93 -31.40 15.59
C LEU A 96 -9.03 -32.36 14.40
N ALA A 97 -10.20 -32.95 14.14
CA ALA A 97 -10.38 -33.98 13.11
C ALA A 97 -10.22 -33.42 11.68
N SER A 98 -10.60 -32.14 11.45
CA SER A 98 -10.46 -31.46 10.16
C SER A 98 -10.54 -29.94 10.33
N ASN A 99 -9.99 -29.19 9.36
CA ASN A 99 -10.09 -27.73 9.37
C ASN A 99 -11.53 -27.28 9.04
N PRO A 100 -12.28 -26.66 10.00
CA PRO A 100 -13.67 -26.30 9.78
C PRO A 100 -13.88 -25.21 8.72
N VAL A 101 -12.80 -24.53 8.31
CA VAL A 101 -12.86 -23.46 7.28
C VAL A 101 -12.64 -24.01 5.87
N GLU A 102 -12.23 -25.28 5.76
CA GLU A 102 -11.97 -25.89 4.46
C GLU A 102 -13.27 -25.96 3.65
N GLY A 103 -13.18 -25.63 2.35
CA GLY A 103 -14.34 -25.58 1.46
C GLY A 103 -15.28 -24.37 1.64
N VAL A 104 -15.18 -23.60 2.74
CA VAL A 104 -15.98 -22.39 2.91
C VAL A 104 -15.44 -21.27 2.02
N LYS A 105 -16.31 -20.73 1.15
CA LYS A 105 -16.00 -19.66 0.21
C LYS A 105 -16.73 -18.38 0.58
N ALA A 106 -16.07 -17.26 0.38
CA ALA A 106 -16.74 -15.96 0.44
C ALA A 106 -17.77 -15.82 -0.70
N PRO A 107 -18.77 -14.95 -0.56
CA PRO A 107 -19.71 -14.63 -1.64
C PRO A 107 -18.95 -14.24 -2.92
N LYS A 108 -19.54 -14.56 -4.08
CA LYS A 108 -18.94 -14.18 -5.38
C LYS A 108 -18.78 -12.66 -5.45
N ARG A 109 -17.58 -12.23 -5.81
CA ARG A 109 -17.30 -10.82 -6.07
C ARG A 109 -17.69 -10.52 -7.52
N VAL A 110 -18.59 -9.56 -7.72
CA VAL A 110 -18.66 -8.88 -9.01
C VAL A 110 -17.39 -8.05 -9.11
N LYS A 111 -16.44 -8.46 -9.93
CA LYS A 111 -15.23 -7.68 -10.23
C LYS A 111 -15.60 -6.68 -11.33
N PRO A 112 -15.85 -5.40 -11.05
CA PRO A 112 -15.75 -4.43 -12.11
C PRO A 112 -14.31 -4.49 -12.62
N LEU A 113 -14.14 -4.55 -13.94
CA LEU A 113 -12.82 -4.42 -14.54
C LEU A 113 -12.20 -3.11 -14.03
N PRO A 114 -11.00 -3.14 -13.43
CA PRO A 114 -10.34 -1.92 -13.03
C PRO A 114 -10.13 -1.08 -14.30
N LYS A 115 -10.83 0.03 -14.40
CA LYS A 115 -10.61 1.00 -15.49
C LYS A 115 -9.41 1.86 -15.08
N ALA A 116 -8.33 1.79 -15.85
CA ALA A 116 -7.32 2.82 -15.80
C ALA A 116 -7.97 4.16 -16.19
N MET A 117 -7.53 5.26 -15.59
CA MET A 117 -7.93 6.59 -16.05
C MET A 117 -7.36 6.82 -17.45
N ALA A 118 -8.02 7.60 -18.27
CA ALA A 118 -7.41 8.13 -19.49
C ALA A 118 -6.16 8.95 -19.12
N ALA A 119 -5.19 9.06 -20.05
CA ALA A 119 -3.96 9.80 -19.77
C ALA A 119 -4.25 11.26 -19.43
N ASP A 120 -5.17 11.90 -20.17
CA ASP A 120 -5.56 13.29 -19.96
C ASP A 120 -6.24 13.49 -18.59
N ASP A 121 -7.10 12.55 -18.15
CA ASP A 121 -7.74 12.59 -16.83
C ASP A 121 -6.71 12.42 -15.70
N ALA A 122 -5.74 11.53 -15.89
CA ALA A 122 -4.68 11.32 -14.92
C ALA A 122 -3.77 12.55 -14.82
N ILE A 123 -3.40 13.17 -15.96
CA ILE A 123 -2.64 14.41 -16.03
C ILE A 123 -3.44 15.53 -15.37
N HIS A 124 -4.71 15.68 -15.72
CA HIS A 124 -5.57 16.70 -15.12
C HIS A 124 -5.63 16.56 -13.60
N LEU A 125 -5.81 15.32 -13.09
CA LEU A 125 -5.85 15.06 -11.67
C LEU A 125 -4.58 15.50 -10.93
N VAL A 126 -3.39 15.21 -11.48
CA VAL A 126 -2.13 15.46 -10.76
C VAL A 126 -1.54 16.85 -11.03
N ALA A 127 -1.84 17.46 -12.17
CA ALA A 127 -1.32 18.77 -12.54
C ALA A 127 -2.18 19.93 -12.06
N SER A 128 -3.49 19.71 -11.84
CA SER A 128 -4.40 20.77 -11.41
C SER A 128 -4.24 21.06 -9.93
N GLY A 129 -4.21 22.34 -9.55
CA GLY A 129 -4.36 22.76 -8.17
C GLY A 129 -5.74 22.37 -7.61
N ASN A 130 -5.88 22.28 -6.30
CA ASN A 130 -7.18 22.11 -5.69
C ASN A 130 -7.95 23.45 -5.77
N PRO A 131 -9.09 23.51 -6.52
CA PRO A 131 -9.83 24.77 -6.69
C PRO A 131 -10.44 25.31 -5.37
N LEU A 132 -10.51 24.46 -4.32
CA LEU A 132 -11.02 24.81 -3.00
C LEU A 132 -9.92 25.17 -2.00
N ALA A 133 -8.65 25.09 -2.40
CA ALA A 133 -7.51 25.40 -1.54
C ALA A 133 -6.78 26.64 -2.05
N ASP A 134 -6.21 27.41 -1.13
CA ASP A 134 -5.30 28.46 -1.46
C ASP A 134 -4.08 27.91 -2.22
N ALA A 135 -3.91 28.28 -3.48
CA ALA A 135 -2.94 27.66 -4.40
C ALA A 135 -1.49 27.73 -3.90
N GLY A 136 -1.19 28.76 -3.08
CA GLY A 136 0.13 28.95 -2.47
C GLY A 136 0.31 28.28 -1.11
N SER A 137 -0.72 27.64 -0.56
CA SER A 137 -0.61 27.02 0.77
C SER A 137 0.39 25.87 0.77
N SER A 138 1.13 25.71 1.87
CA SER A 138 2.09 24.61 2.07
C SER A 138 1.49 23.25 1.74
N MET A 139 0.21 23.04 2.12
CA MET A 139 -0.45 21.77 1.87
C MET A 139 -0.92 21.58 0.44
N ALA A 140 -1.20 22.64 -0.31
CA ALA A 140 -1.49 22.56 -1.74
C ALA A 140 -0.24 22.09 -2.50
N LEU A 141 0.91 22.69 -2.23
CA LEU A 141 2.20 22.31 -2.81
C LEU A 141 2.58 20.86 -2.43
N CYS A 142 2.39 20.49 -1.16
CA CYS A 142 2.59 19.11 -0.70
C CYS A 142 1.71 18.11 -1.45
N ASN A 143 0.43 18.40 -1.62
CA ASN A 143 -0.51 17.54 -2.30
C ASN A 143 -0.13 17.38 -3.79
N GLN A 144 0.21 18.46 -4.46
CA GLN A 144 0.65 18.42 -5.85
C GLN A 144 1.91 17.57 -6.01
N ALA A 145 2.92 17.76 -5.16
CA ALA A 145 4.14 16.96 -5.19
C ALA A 145 3.86 15.47 -4.97
N MET A 146 2.99 15.12 -4.01
CA MET A 146 2.59 13.73 -3.76
C MET A 146 1.87 13.10 -4.96
N PHE A 147 0.93 13.81 -5.57
CA PHE A 147 0.10 13.25 -6.64
C PHE A 147 0.88 13.11 -7.94
N GLU A 148 1.70 14.11 -8.27
CA GLU A 148 2.65 14.02 -9.38
C GLU A 148 3.61 12.84 -9.22
N LEU A 149 4.18 12.66 -8.02
CA LEU A 149 5.11 11.56 -7.79
C LEU A 149 4.42 10.19 -7.82
N LEU A 150 3.19 10.06 -7.29
CA LEU A 150 2.42 8.82 -7.37
C LEU A 150 2.17 8.38 -8.82
N TYR A 151 1.79 9.33 -9.68
CA TYR A 151 1.51 9.02 -11.07
C TYR A 151 2.79 8.86 -11.88
N SER A 152 3.78 9.72 -11.68
CA SER A 152 5.05 9.69 -12.40
C SER A 152 5.84 8.38 -12.18
N SER A 153 5.85 7.85 -10.94
CA SER A 153 6.68 6.70 -10.58
C SER A 153 5.87 5.43 -10.28
N GLY A 154 4.56 5.49 -10.38
CA GLY A 154 3.69 4.35 -10.11
C GLY A 154 3.88 3.73 -8.72
N LEU A 155 4.27 4.51 -7.72
CA LEU A 155 4.54 4.04 -6.36
C LEU A 155 3.29 3.49 -5.68
N ARG A 156 3.48 2.54 -4.76
CA ARG A 156 2.44 2.20 -3.78
C ARG A 156 2.32 3.34 -2.77
N VAL A 157 1.12 3.56 -2.26
CA VAL A 157 0.90 4.62 -1.25
C VAL A 157 1.76 4.45 0.00
N SER A 158 2.05 3.22 0.39
CA SER A 158 2.95 2.92 1.52
C SER A 158 4.41 3.24 1.19
N GLU A 159 4.83 3.04 -0.06
CA GLU A 159 6.15 3.43 -0.54
C GLU A 159 6.30 4.95 -0.51
N LEU A 160 5.31 5.69 -1.05
CA LEU A 160 5.30 7.15 -0.98
C LEU A 160 5.33 7.68 0.46
N ALA A 161 4.52 7.11 1.36
CA ALA A 161 4.49 7.51 2.77
C ALA A 161 5.82 7.25 3.50
N GLY A 162 6.56 6.23 3.06
CA GLY A 162 7.86 5.86 3.61
C GLY A 162 9.05 6.58 2.99
N LEU A 163 8.84 7.50 2.02
CA LEU A 163 9.96 8.21 1.40
C LEU A 163 10.60 9.23 2.31
N ASP A 164 11.92 9.23 2.28
CA ASP A 164 12.78 10.25 2.85
C ASP A 164 13.30 11.21 1.78
N LEU A 165 13.71 12.40 2.20
CA LEU A 165 14.34 13.39 1.33
C LEU A 165 15.70 12.89 0.78
N ARG A 166 16.42 12.09 1.57
CA ARG A 166 17.69 11.44 1.21
C ARG A 166 17.85 10.16 2.01
N TYR A 167 18.73 9.28 1.57
CA TYR A 167 19.07 8.11 2.36
C TYR A 167 19.64 8.52 3.72
N THR A 168 19.04 8.00 4.77
CA THR A 168 19.43 8.27 6.17
C THR A 168 19.58 6.93 6.91
N ARG A 169 20.69 6.79 7.64
CA ARG A 169 20.91 5.65 8.54
C ARG A 169 21.55 6.18 9.82
N GLN A 170 20.76 6.35 10.86
CA GLN A 170 21.18 6.90 12.17
C GLN A 170 20.28 6.34 13.28
N ASP A 171 20.86 6.06 14.45
CA ASP A 171 20.14 5.78 15.72
C ASP A 171 19.04 4.70 15.61
N GLY A 172 19.33 3.61 14.89
CA GLY A 172 18.38 2.53 14.69
C GLY A 172 17.32 2.78 13.61
N TYR A 173 17.33 3.96 12.97
CA TYR A 173 16.52 4.27 11.81
C TYR A 173 17.29 4.04 10.51
N GLU A 174 16.65 3.40 9.54
CA GLU A 174 17.15 3.28 8.16
C GLU A 174 16.02 3.59 7.19
N SER A 175 16.33 4.43 6.18
CA SER A 175 15.39 4.82 5.13
C SER A 175 14.85 3.62 4.38
N ALA A 176 13.53 3.42 4.37
CA ALA A 176 12.85 2.40 3.56
C ALA A 176 12.80 2.79 2.07
N GLY A 177 12.90 4.08 1.78
CA GLY A 177 13.00 4.66 0.45
C GLY A 177 13.40 6.13 0.53
N TRP A 178 13.97 6.65 -0.55
CA TRP A 178 14.39 8.04 -0.65
C TRP A 178 14.31 8.55 -2.08
N ILE A 179 14.38 9.86 -2.25
CA ILE A 179 14.44 10.50 -3.56
C ILE A 179 15.85 11.04 -3.83
N ASP A 180 16.29 10.90 -5.06
CA ASP A 180 17.42 11.62 -5.63
C ASP A 180 16.87 12.60 -6.67
N LEU A 181 16.93 13.90 -6.34
CA LEU A 181 16.38 14.96 -7.19
C LEU A 181 17.29 15.24 -8.40
N ASP A 182 18.60 15.10 -8.22
CA ASP A 182 19.59 15.34 -9.27
C ASP A 182 19.59 14.21 -10.30
N GLY A 183 19.52 12.96 -9.80
CA GLY A 183 19.37 11.76 -10.62
C GLY A 183 17.95 11.57 -11.18
N ALA A 184 16.97 12.37 -10.75
CA ALA A 184 15.55 12.23 -11.07
C ALA A 184 15.04 10.80 -10.88
N GLU A 185 15.35 10.21 -9.75
CA GLU A 185 14.94 8.85 -9.38
C GLU A 185 14.46 8.73 -7.94
N VAL A 186 13.64 7.73 -7.69
CA VAL A 186 13.21 7.33 -6.35
C VAL A 186 13.58 5.89 -6.10
N THR A 187 14.29 5.63 -5.01
CA THR A 187 14.58 4.27 -4.55
C THR A 187 13.59 3.86 -3.48
N VAL A 188 12.99 2.69 -3.63
CA VAL A 188 12.03 2.13 -2.65
C VAL A 188 12.34 0.67 -2.34
N THR A 189 12.02 0.26 -1.11
CA THR A 189 12.11 -1.12 -0.66
C THR A 189 10.77 -1.81 -0.83
N GLY A 190 10.73 -2.85 -1.65
CA GLY A 190 9.54 -3.66 -1.91
C GLY A 190 9.40 -4.86 -0.97
N LYS A 191 8.49 -5.76 -1.30
CA LYS A 191 8.27 -7.02 -0.56
C LYS A 191 9.56 -7.87 -0.58
N GLY A 192 9.95 -8.39 0.59
CA GLY A 192 11.18 -9.19 0.74
C GLY A 192 12.45 -8.35 0.76
N SER A 193 12.36 -7.08 1.22
CA SER A 193 13.49 -6.15 1.36
C SER A 193 14.28 -5.88 0.06
N LYS A 194 13.68 -6.14 -1.10
CA LYS A 194 14.29 -5.84 -2.38
C LYS A 194 14.15 -4.35 -2.71
N LYS A 195 15.28 -3.68 -2.92
CA LYS A 195 15.32 -2.28 -3.36
C LYS A 195 15.14 -2.21 -4.88
N ARG A 196 14.45 -1.16 -5.35
CA ARG A 196 14.35 -0.80 -6.76
C ARG A 196 14.38 0.70 -6.93
N SER A 197 15.00 1.18 -8.00
CA SER A 197 14.95 2.57 -8.43
C SER A 197 13.92 2.74 -9.55
N VAL A 198 13.18 3.82 -9.48
CA VAL A 198 12.15 4.17 -10.46
C VAL A 198 12.39 5.61 -10.92
N PRO A 199 12.42 5.89 -12.24
CA PRO A 199 12.54 7.24 -12.76
C PRO A 199 11.40 8.16 -12.30
N VAL A 200 11.70 9.44 -12.18
CA VAL A 200 10.76 10.50 -11.80
C VAL A 200 10.70 11.54 -12.90
N GLY A 201 9.51 11.79 -13.44
CA GLY A 201 9.33 12.78 -14.49
C GLY A 201 9.55 14.22 -14.02
N GLY A 202 9.98 15.08 -14.94
CA GLY A 202 10.28 16.49 -14.65
C GLY A 202 9.17 17.27 -13.92
N PRO A 203 7.87 17.10 -14.24
CA PRO A 203 6.81 17.75 -13.48
C PRO A 203 6.79 17.39 -11.99
N ALA A 204 7.03 16.10 -11.63
CA ALA A 204 7.09 15.68 -10.24
C ALA A 204 8.32 16.28 -9.53
N ILE A 205 9.48 16.31 -10.19
CA ILE A 205 10.70 16.97 -9.65
C ILE A 205 10.42 18.46 -9.36
N ARG A 206 9.80 19.20 -10.31
CA ARG A 206 9.45 20.60 -10.08
C ARG A 206 8.45 20.80 -8.94
N ALA A 207 7.44 19.95 -8.85
CA ALA A 207 6.45 20.02 -7.78
C ALA A 207 7.10 19.74 -6.41
N ILE A 208 8.04 18.80 -6.34
CA ILE A 208 8.80 18.52 -5.11
C ILE A 208 9.70 19.71 -4.77
N ALA A 209 10.43 20.27 -5.75
CA ALA A 209 11.27 21.44 -5.52
C ALA A 209 10.47 22.65 -4.98
N ALA A 210 9.24 22.85 -5.44
CA ALA A 210 8.34 23.89 -4.92
C ALA A 210 7.84 23.57 -3.50
N TRP A 211 7.70 22.29 -3.14
CA TRP A 211 7.30 21.85 -1.83
C TRP A 211 8.42 21.99 -0.75
N LEU A 212 9.66 21.73 -1.11
CA LEU A 212 10.78 21.64 -0.15
C LEU A 212 10.94 22.88 0.75
N PRO A 213 10.89 24.14 0.27
CA PRO A 213 10.97 25.31 1.14
C PRO A 213 9.86 25.34 2.19
N GLN A 214 8.64 24.93 1.79
CA GLN A 214 7.50 24.87 2.71
C GLN A 214 7.64 23.75 3.74
N ARG A 215 8.21 22.61 3.32
CA ARG A 215 8.51 21.50 4.21
C ARG A 215 9.43 21.92 5.35
N GLU A 216 10.45 22.72 5.07
CA GLU A 216 11.40 23.20 6.08
C GLU A 216 10.72 24.03 7.16
N THR A 217 9.71 24.85 6.80
CA THR A 217 8.95 25.65 7.78
C THR A 217 8.12 24.78 8.75
N LEU A 218 7.83 23.55 8.39
CA LEU A 218 7.06 22.62 9.21
C LEU A 218 7.92 21.76 10.14
N LEU A 219 9.24 21.77 9.95
CA LEU A 219 10.16 21.02 10.80
C LEU A 219 10.24 21.67 12.18
N LYS A 220 10.20 20.83 13.22
CA LYS A 220 10.37 21.23 14.63
C LYS A 220 11.68 20.67 15.17
N ALA A 221 12.24 21.28 16.18
CA ALA A 221 13.57 20.97 16.72
C ALA A 221 13.75 19.53 17.23
N ASP A 222 12.68 18.80 17.55
CA ASP A 222 12.75 17.45 18.12
C ASP A 222 11.78 16.50 17.44
N GLN A 223 12.03 16.20 16.16
CA GLN A 223 11.13 15.35 15.34
C GLN A 223 11.68 13.94 15.04
N GLY A 224 12.88 13.60 15.52
CA GLY A 224 13.45 12.27 15.29
C GLY A 224 13.35 11.80 13.83
N GLU A 225 12.83 10.59 13.61
CA GLU A 225 12.65 9.99 12.28
C GLU A 225 11.75 10.79 11.32
N HIS A 226 10.88 11.68 11.86
CA HIS A 226 10.02 12.51 11.01
C HIS A 226 10.80 13.57 10.24
N ALA A 227 11.98 14.01 10.75
CA ALA A 227 12.81 14.99 10.08
C ALA A 227 13.32 14.51 8.71
N ALA A 228 13.53 13.21 8.53
CA ALA A 228 13.95 12.64 7.25
C ALA A 228 12.82 12.57 6.22
N ALA A 229 11.55 12.52 6.64
CA ALA A 229 10.40 12.28 5.76
C ALA A 229 10.26 13.33 4.66
N LEU A 230 10.07 12.89 3.41
CA LEU A 230 9.84 13.78 2.27
C LEU A 230 8.52 14.56 2.43
N PHE A 231 7.45 13.92 2.89
CA PHE A 231 6.13 14.52 3.03
C PHE A 231 5.70 14.61 4.49
N LEU A 232 5.38 15.82 4.92
CA LEU A 232 4.98 16.15 6.28
C LEU A 232 3.52 16.61 6.34
N THR A 233 2.89 16.32 7.47
CA THR A 233 1.61 16.95 7.83
C THR A 233 1.86 18.40 8.31
N GLU A 234 0.81 19.19 8.46
CA GLU A 234 0.87 20.54 9.06
C GLU A 234 1.50 20.56 10.47
N ARG A 235 1.47 19.42 11.17
CA ARG A 235 2.06 19.26 12.50
C ARG A 235 3.54 18.88 12.45
N GLY A 236 4.12 18.73 11.25
CA GLY A 236 5.51 18.35 11.04
C GLY A 236 5.78 16.84 11.13
N SER A 237 4.80 16.00 11.35
CA SER A 237 4.99 14.54 11.39
C SER A 237 4.90 13.94 9.98
N ARG A 238 5.58 12.80 9.77
CA ARG A 238 5.50 12.01 8.52
C ARG A 238 4.05 11.74 8.13
N MET A 239 3.73 11.95 6.85
CA MET A 239 2.37 11.75 6.35
C MET A 239 2.07 10.26 6.20
N SER A 240 0.98 9.80 6.80
CA SER A 240 0.57 8.40 6.72
C SER A 240 -0.11 8.07 5.39
N ALA A 241 -0.03 6.80 4.97
CA ALA A 241 -0.73 6.31 3.77
C ALA A 241 -2.24 6.61 3.78
N ARG A 242 -2.86 6.60 4.98
CA ARG A 242 -4.29 6.91 5.12
C ARG A 242 -4.59 8.38 4.83
N VAL A 243 -3.75 9.29 5.31
CA VAL A 243 -3.90 10.73 5.04
C VAL A 243 -3.72 11.02 3.56
N ILE A 244 -2.70 10.41 2.90
CA ILE A 244 -2.49 10.54 1.46
C ILE A 244 -3.71 10.08 0.67
N GLN A 245 -4.30 8.93 1.02
CA GLN A 245 -5.52 8.42 0.38
C GLN A 245 -6.70 9.37 0.51
N LEU A 246 -6.91 9.95 1.69
CA LEU A 246 -7.99 10.90 1.94
C LEU A 246 -7.80 12.20 1.16
N ARG A 247 -6.57 12.74 1.15
CA ARG A 247 -6.23 13.96 0.40
C ARG A 247 -6.44 13.78 -1.10
N LEU A 248 -5.96 12.66 -1.67
CA LEU A 248 -6.19 12.34 -3.08
C LEU A 248 -7.68 12.21 -3.41
N LYS A 249 -8.45 11.56 -2.55
CA LYS A 249 -9.90 11.43 -2.72
C LYS A 249 -10.60 12.79 -2.73
N HIS A 250 -10.30 13.64 -1.74
CA HIS A 250 -10.90 14.98 -1.65
C HIS A 250 -10.47 15.86 -2.83
N HIS A 251 -9.23 15.77 -3.27
CA HIS A 251 -8.73 16.49 -4.43
C HIS A 251 -9.49 16.09 -5.71
N ALA A 252 -9.63 14.79 -5.96
CA ALA A 252 -10.40 14.29 -7.11
C ALA A 252 -11.88 14.75 -7.08
N GLN A 253 -12.50 14.75 -5.89
CA GLN A 253 -13.85 15.24 -5.70
C GLN A 253 -13.97 16.75 -6.00
N ALA A 254 -13.02 17.56 -5.56
CA ALA A 254 -12.97 18.99 -5.81
C ALA A 254 -12.82 19.32 -7.30
N LEU A 255 -12.14 18.45 -8.06
CA LEU A 255 -12.00 18.57 -9.52
C LEU A 255 -13.18 17.97 -10.30
N GLY A 256 -14.22 17.46 -9.63
CA GLY A 256 -15.34 16.80 -10.30
C GLY A 256 -15.00 15.44 -10.92
N ILE A 257 -13.82 14.90 -10.63
CA ILE A 257 -13.40 13.59 -11.10
C ILE A 257 -14.06 12.52 -10.21
N GLY A 258 -14.64 11.50 -10.82
CA GLY A 258 -15.50 10.52 -10.16
C GLY A 258 -14.97 9.96 -8.82
N SER A 259 -15.90 9.56 -7.95
CA SER A 259 -15.70 9.31 -6.52
C SER A 259 -14.73 8.20 -6.10
N ASN A 260 -14.22 7.40 -7.03
CA ASN A 260 -13.41 6.21 -6.73
C ASN A 260 -11.90 6.37 -6.97
N VAL A 261 -11.40 7.61 -7.05
CA VAL A 261 -9.96 7.85 -7.22
C VAL A 261 -9.21 7.47 -5.94
N HIS A 262 -8.21 6.62 -6.11
CA HIS A 262 -7.33 6.15 -5.04
C HIS A 262 -5.93 5.83 -5.59
N PRO A 263 -4.87 5.76 -4.76
CA PRO A 263 -3.49 5.58 -5.24
C PRO A 263 -3.26 4.35 -6.13
N HIS A 264 -3.98 3.25 -5.88
CA HIS A 264 -3.88 2.07 -6.75
C HIS A 264 -4.40 2.32 -8.17
N MET A 265 -5.37 3.23 -8.33
CA MET A 265 -5.85 3.63 -9.65
C MET A 265 -4.78 4.40 -10.41
N LEU A 266 -4.09 5.37 -9.78
CA LEU A 266 -2.97 6.10 -10.38
C LEU A 266 -1.84 5.14 -10.78
N ARG A 267 -1.49 4.20 -9.91
CA ARG A 267 -0.49 3.16 -10.24
C ARG A 267 -0.93 2.26 -11.40
N HIS A 268 -2.21 1.91 -11.47
CA HIS A 268 -2.76 1.14 -12.59
C HIS A 268 -2.73 1.95 -13.90
N SER A 269 -3.07 3.23 -13.82
CA SER A 269 -2.97 4.15 -14.97
C SER A 269 -1.52 4.30 -15.44
N PHE A 270 -0.57 4.51 -14.51
CA PHE A 270 0.86 4.45 -14.82
C PHE A 270 1.24 3.19 -15.60
N ALA A 271 0.86 2.01 -15.07
CA ALA A 271 1.17 0.73 -15.70
C ALA A 271 0.59 0.62 -17.11
N SER A 272 -0.67 1.04 -17.29
CA SER A 272 -1.36 0.98 -18.58
C SER A 272 -0.76 1.94 -19.60
N HIS A 273 -0.47 3.18 -19.18
CA HIS A 273 0.09 4.19 -20.07
C HIS A 273 1.54 3.86 -20.47
N MET A 274 2.33 3.37 -19.51
CA MET A 274 3.67 2.87 -19.80
C MET A 274 3.65 1.70 -20.79
N LEU A 275 2.74 0.75 -20.61
CA LEU A 275 2.62 -0.39 -21.50
C LEU A 275 2.14 0.02 -22.90
N GLN A 276 1.18 0.95 -23.00
CA GLN A 276 0.70 1.50 -24.26
C GLN A 276 1.79 2.26 -25.02
N GLY A 277 2.61 3.03 -24.30
CA GLY A 277 3.67 3.81 -24.92
C GLY A 277 4.91 3.01 -25.29
N SER A 278 5.30 2.02 -24.48
CA SER A 278 6.54 1.25 -24.69
C SER A 278 6.35 -0.10 -25.39
N GLY A 279 5.18 -0.73 -25.24
CA GLY A 279 4.98 -2.13 -25.63
C GLY A 279 5.78 -3.13 -24.78
N ASP A 280 6.61 -2.67 -23.82
CA ASP A 280 7.50 -3.51 -23.02
C ASP A 280 6.89 -3.86 -21.65
N LEU A 281 6.13 -4.96 -21.63
CA LEU A 281 5.51 -5.49 -20.40
C LEU A 281 6.54 -5.82 -19.32
N ARG A 282 7.75 -6.26 -19.72
CA ARG A 282 8.80 -6.63 -18.77
C ARG A 282 9.35 -5.40 -18.06
N ALA A 283 9.68 -4.34 -18.80
CA ALA A 283 10.12 -3.08 -18.20
C ALA A 283 9.05 -2.50 -17.24
N VAL A 284 7.77 -2.54 -17.62
CA VAL A 284 6.67 -2.09 -16.76
C VAL A 284 6.58 -2.92 -15.47
N GLN A 285 6.74 -4.24 -15.55
CA GLN A 285 6.73 -5.11 -14.37
C GLN A 285 7.93 -4.85 -13.46
N GLU A 286 9.11 -4.59 -14.01
CA GLU A 286 10.33 -4.23 -13.28
C GLU A 286 10.14 -2.89 -12.55
N LEU A 287 9.68 -1.84 -13.23
CA LEU A 287 9.36 -0.54 -12.62
C LEU A 287 8.37 -0.66 -11.46
N LEU A 288 7.36 -1.50 -11.63
CA LEU A 288 6.36 -1.73 -10.60
C LEU A 288 6.83 -2.64 -9.46
N GLY A 289 7.90 -3.40 -9.62
CA GLY A 289 8.38 -4.36 -8.63
C GLY A 289 7.38 -5.51 -8.41
N HIS A 290 6.97 -6.16 -9.48
CA HIS A 290 6.12 -7.36 -9.44
C HIS A 290 6.99 -8.59 -9.18
N ALA A 291 6.74 -9.29 -8.06
CA ALA A 291 7.58 -10.37 -7.55
C ALA A 291 7.54 -11.68 -8.38
N SER A 292 6.67 -11.82 -9.39
CA SER A 292 6.41 -13.13 -10.00
C SER A 292 7.35 -13.54 -11.15
N ILE A 293 8.30 -12.71 -11.56
CA ILE A 293 9.24 -13.05 -12.66
C ILE A 293 10.71 -12.81 -12.27
N ALA A 294 11.00 -12.38 -11.08
CA ALA A 294 12.38 -12.08 -10.68
C ALA A 294 13.04 -13.25 -9.95
N ALA A 295 13.71 -14.11 -10.68
CA ALA A 295 14.99 -14.61 -10.19
C ALA A 295 15.83 -13.40 -9.74
N THR A 296 16.52 -13.54 -8.63
CA THR A 296 17.39 -12.57 -7.95
C THR A 296 18.27 -11.78 -8.96
N GLN A 297 17.76 -10.68 -9.49
CA GLN A 297 18.58 -9.73 -10.23
C GLN A 297 18.97 -8.60 -9.28
N VAL A 298 20.28 -8.48 -9.03
CA VAL A 298 20.88 -7.28 -8.48
C VAL A 298 20.74 -6.23 -9.57
N TYR A 299 19.97 -5.17 -9.34
CA TYR A 299 19.84 -4.06 -10.29
C TYR A 299 21.19 -3.39 -10.46
N THR A 300 21.69 -3.39 -11.68
CA THR A 300 22.90 -2.66 -12.06
C THR A 300 22.52 -1.27 -12.56
N SER A 301 23.50 -0.36 -12.63
CA SER A 301 23.30 0.96 -13.23
C SER A 301 22.85 0.89 -14.70
N LEU A 302 23.25 -0.15 -15.42
CA LEU A 302 22.82 -0.41 -16.80
C LEU A 302 21.34 -0.77 -16.90
N ASP A 303 20.81 -1.54 -15.95
CA ASP A 303 19.39 -1.88 -15.91
C ASP A 303 18.53 -0.62 -15.68
N PHE A 304 19.00 0.28 -14.80
CA PHE A 304 18.30 1.55 -14.55
C PHE A 304 18.32 2.45 -15.78
N GLN A 305 19.44 2.58 -16.50
CA GLN A 305 19.52 3.39 -17.73
C GLN A 305 18.53 2.88 -18.79
N ARG A 306 18.42 1.57 -18.98
CA ARG A 306 17.44 0.99 -19.88
C ARG A 306 16.00 1.31 -19.47
N LEU A 307 15.70 1.17 -18.18
CA LEU A 307 14.36 1.49 -17.66
C LEU A 307 14.03 2.98 -17.79
N ALA A 308 15.01 3.87 -17.59
CA ALA A 308 14.87 5.29 -17.80
C ALA A 308 14.58 5.63 -19.28
N GLN A 309 15.27 5.00 -20.23
CA GLN A 309 15.00 5.17 -21.66
C GLN A 309 13.57 4.75 -22.05
N VAL A 310 13.13 3.58 -21.55
CA VAL A 310 11.74 3.11 -21.78
C VAL A 310 10.75 4.07 -21.14
N TYR A 311 11.04 4.57 -19.95
CA TYR A 311 10.21 5.56 -19.27
C TYR A 311 10.12 6.86 -20.06
N ASP A 312 11.24 7.44 -20.50
CA ASP A 312 11.32 8.68 -21.24
C ASP A 312 10.58 8.62 -22.58
N ALA A 313 10.61 7.47 -23.23
CA ALA A 313 9.90 7.25 -24.48
C ALA A 313 8.37 7.09 -24.31
N ALA A 314 7.92 6.55 -23.19
CA ALA A 314 6.56 6.04 -23.04
C ALA A 314 5.67 6.82 -22.06
N HIS A 315 6.24 7.41 -21.01
CA HIS A 315 5.42 7.99 -19.94
C HIS A 315 4.94 9.41 -20.32
N PRO A 316 3.62 9.74 -20.15
CA PRO A 316 3.09 11.06 -20.53
C PRO A 316 3.72 12.24 -19.76
N ARG A 317 4.34 11.99 -18.61
CA ARG A 317 5.02 12.98 -17.75
C ARG A 317 6.55 12.89 -17.81
N ALA A 318 7.13 12.09 -18.73
CA ALA A 318 8.58 11.97 -18.86
C ALA A 318 9.22 13.16 -19.56
N LYS A 319 8.53 13.79 -20.51
CA LYS A 319 9.12 14.83 -21.37
C LYS A 319 9.77 15.94 -20.53
N LYS A 320 11.10 15.99 -20.55
CA LYS A 320 11.85 17.18 -20.21
C LYS A 320 11.34 18.30 -21.12
N ILE A 321 10.93 19.42 -20.54
CA ILE A 321 10.73 20.63 -21.34
C ILE A 321 12.12 20.95 -21.86
N SER A 322 12.32 20.78 -23.19
CA SER A 322 13.49 21.35 -23.83
C SER A 322 13.41 22.86 -23.58
N ASP A 323 14.43 23.38 -22.91
CA ASP A 323 14.65 24.80 -22.74
C ASP A 323 14.51 25.47 -24.11
N LYS A 324 13.53 26.34 -24.25
CA LYS A 324 13.47 27.37 -25.26
C LYS A 324 13.80 28.70 -24.60
#